data_ae9eed70baf2728419dcb6dff4ac19a8
#
_entry.id   ae9eed70baf2728419dcb6dff4ac19a8
#
_cell.length_a   1.000
_cell.length_b   1.000
_cell.length_c   1.000
_cell.angle_alpha   90.00
_cell.angle_beta   90.00
_cell.angle_gamma   90.00
#
_symmetry.space_group_name_H-M   'P 1'
#
loop_
_entity.id
_entity.type
_entity.pdbx_description
1 polymer ?
#
loop_
_entity_poly.entity_id
_entity_poly.type
_entity_poly.pdbx_seq_one_letter_code
_entity_poly.pdbx_strand_id
1 'polypeptide(L)'
;MTILKKSDILQGIDTPKKILIETLNGELWLRPLSSAEVNEILNIEAEGLGTFSASNIRGQTSADGKMNLAKMQEKQNEARYLAIHKSINNDKGDEWTLEEIQQLPADAVTEIYDHVMKISGAEVTTADVKQFPAD
;
A
#
# COMPACT_ATOMS: atom_id res chain seq x y z
N MET A 1 5.02 -19.04 -28.54
CA MET A 1 4.81 -18.61 -27.14
C MET A 1 5.29 -19.70 -26.19
N THR A 2 6.10 -19.36 -25.23
CA THR A 2 6.69 -20.32 -24.31
C THR A 2 5.70 -20.65 -23.19
N ILE A 3 5.60 -21.93 -22.85
CA ILE A 3 4.80 -22.33 -21.70
C ILE A 3 5.63 -22.10 -20.45
N LEU A 4 5.10 -21.32 -19.52
CA LEU A 4 5.80 -21.01 -18.27
C LEU A 4 5.63 -22.14 -17.26
N LYS A 5 6.72 -22.47 -16.58
CA LYS A 5 6.69 -23.43 -15.48
C LYS A 5 6.57 -22.67 -14.16
N LYS A 6 6.10 -23.38 -13.14
CA LYS A 6 5.97 -22.81 -11.80
C LYS A 6 7.28 -22.17 -11.32
N SER A 7 8.40 -22.85 -11.54
CA SER A 7 9.70 -22.32 -11.12
C SER A 7 10.08 -21.05 -11.86
N ASP A 8 9.72 -20.95 -13.15
CA ASP A 8 10.00 -19.75 -13.95
C ASP A 8 9.24 -18.54 -13.43
N ILE A 9 8.01 -18.76 -12.97
CA ILE A 9 7.15 -17.69 -12.49
C ILE A 9 7.55 -17.25 -11.08
N LEU A 10 7.81 -18.20 -10.20
CA LEU A 10 8.07 -17.90 -8.79
C LEU A 10 9.49 -17.45 -8.49
N GLN A 11 10.43 -17.72 -9.41
CA GLN A 11 11.81 -17.34 -9.18
C GLN A 11 11.97 -15.82 -9.25
N GLY A 12 12.45 -15.24 -8.15
CA GLY A 12 12.77 -13.82 -8.10
C GLY A 12 11.60 -12.86 -8.07
N ILE A 13 10.37 -13.34 -7.88
CA ILE A 13 9.22 -12.44 -7.86
C ILE A 13 9.24 -11.51 -6.64
N ASP A 14 9.94 -11.90 -5.57
CA ASP A 14 10.07 -11.08 -4.36
C ASP A 14 11.44 -10.41 -4.27
N THR A 15 12.19 -10.35 -5.37
CA THR A 15 13.51 -9.74 -5.39
C THR A 15 13.42 -8.25 -5.08
N PRO A 16 14.16 -7.77 -4.07
CA PRO A 16 14.14 -6.34 -3.73
C PRO A 16 14.64 -5.47 -4.89
N LYS A 17 14.05 -4.30 -5.02
CA LYS A 17 14.41 -3.32 -6.03
C LYS A 17 14.85 -2.04 -5.35
N LYS A 18 15.85 -1.39 -5.95
CA LYS A 18 16.35 -0.11 -5.44
C LYS A 18 15.47 1.01 -5.98
N ILE A 19 14.78 1.71 -5.10
CA ILE A 19 13.79 2.72 -5.48
C ILE A 19 14.22 4.08 -4.92
N LEU A 20 14.24 5.09 -5.78
CA LEU A 20 14.51 6.46 -5.36
C LEU A 20 13.28 7.01 -4.63
N ILE A 21 13.50 7.51 -3.42
CA ILE A 21 12.46 8.18 -2.64
C ILE A 21 12.81 9.66 -2.59
N GLU A 22 12.12 10.44 -3.39
CA GLU A 22 12.44 11.85 -3.58
C GLU A 22 12.31 12.66 -2.28
N THR A 23 11.27 12.37 -1.49
CA THR A 23 11.05 13.08 -0.23
C THR A 23 12.18 12.87 0.77
N LEU A 24 12.87 11.73 0.70
CA LEU A 24 14.00 11.42 1.56
C LEU A 24 15.34 11.68 0.89
N ASN A 25 15.32 12.07 -0.37
CA ASN A 25 16.51 12.35 -1.16
C ASN A 25 17.51 11.19 -1.14
N GLY A 26 17.01 9.98 -1.30
CA GLY A 26 17.83 8.78 -1.28
C GLY A 26 17.08 7.57 -1.80
N GLU A 27 17.74 6.44 -1.80
CA GLU A 27 17.18 5.20 -2.33
C GLU A 27 16.94 4.19 -1.22
N LEU A 28 15.88 3.39 -1.39
CA LEU A 28 15.56 2.30 -0.48
C LEU A 28 15.42 1.00 -1.26
N TRP A 29 15.77 -0.11 -0.61
CA TRP A 29 15.51 -1.43 -1.14
C TRP A 29 14.11 -1.87 -0.70
N LEU A 30 13.21 -2.03 -1.66
CA LEU A 30 11.83 -2.45 -1.41
C LEU A 30 11.56 -3.73 -2.18
N ARG A 31 10.92 -4.71 -1.53
CA ARG A 31 10.53 -5.94 -2.22
C ARG A 31 9.08 -5.87 -2.67
N PRO A 32 8.74 -6.45 -3.82
CA PRO A 32 7.33 -6.57 -4.22
C PRO A 32 6.58 -7.45 -3.23
N LEU A 33 5.34 -7.08 -2.94
CA LEU A 33 4.46 -7.89 -2.10
C LEU A 33 3.74 -8.93 -2.95
N SER A 34 3.45 -10.08 -2.35
CA SER A 34 2.64 -11.10 -3.01
C SER A 34 1.18 -10.65 -3.11
N SER A 35 0.40 -11.32 -3.95
CA SER A 35 -1.02 -11.01 -4.06
C SER A 35 -1.75 -11.20 -2.73
N ALA A 36 -1.37 -12.18 -1.94
CA ALA A 36 -1.96 -12.39 -0.62
C ALA A 36 -1.64 -11.24 0.32
N GLU A 37 -0.40 -10.73 0.28
CA GLU A 37 -0.01 -9.59 1.09
C GLU A 37 -0.74 -8.31 0.65
N VAL A 38 -0.88 -8.09 -0.65
CA VAL A 38 -1.63 -6.96 -1.18
C VAL A 38 -3.09 -7.03 -0.72
N ASN A 39 -3.70 -8.20 -0.80
CA ASN A 39 -5.09 -8.38 -0.36
C ASN A 39 -5.25 -8.05 1.13
N GLU A 40 -4.29 -8.45 1.96
CA GLU A 40 -4.33 -8.11 3.37
C GLU A 40 -4.34 -6.60 3.58
N ILE A 41 -3.50 -5.88 2.83
CA ILE A 41 -3.43 -4.42 2.89
C ILE A 41 -4.75 -3.79 2.45
N LEU A 42 -5.29 -4.24 1.31
CA LEU A 42 -6.53 -3.70 0.78
C LEU A 42 -7.73 -3.99 1.69
N ASN A 43 -7.72 -5.14 2.37
CA ASN A 43 -8.79 -5.49 3.31
C ASN A 43 -8.79 -4.56 4.51
N ILE A 44 -7.63 -4.16 5.00
CA ILE A 44 -7.54 -3.20 6.11
C ILE A 44 -8.13 -1.86 5.69
N GLU A 45 -7.80 -1.40 4.49
CA GLU A 45 -8.39 -0.15 3.97
C GLU A 45 -9.90 -0.26 3.82
N ALA A 46 -10.38 -1.40 3.31
CA ALA A 46 -11.80 -1.62 3.09
C ALA A 46 -12.60 -1.64 4.39
N GLU A 47 -12.00 -2.12 5.47
CA GLU A 47 -12.65 -2.10 6.80
C GLU A 47 -13.03 -0.67 7.20
N GLY A 48 -12.10 0.26 7.02
CA GLY A 48 -12.36 1.67 7.34
C GLY A 48 -13.40 2.28 6.45
N LEU A 49 -13.34 2.01 5.16
CA LEU A 49 -14.32 2.52 4.20
C LEU A 49 -15.71 1.95 4.45
N GLY A 50 -15.79 0.66 4.76
CA GLY A 50 -17.06 0.01 5.07
C GLY A 50 -17.75 0.63 6.27
N THR A 51 -17.00 0.93 7.33
CA THR A 51 -17.53 1.59 8.52
C THR A 51 -18.10 2.96 8.19
N PHE A 52 -17.36 3.75 7.41
CA PHE A 52 -17.78 5.09 7.00
C PHE A 52 -19.05 5.03 6.15
N SER A 53 -19.10 4.12 5.18
CA SER A 53 -20.25 3.97 4.30
C SER A 53 -21.50 3.54 5.05
N ALA A 54 -21.36 2.63 6.02
CA ALA A 54 -22.49 2.18 6.83
C ALA A 54 -23.09 3.34 7.64
N SER A 55 -22.25 4.21 8.18
CA SER A 55 -22.71 5.38 8.91
C SER A 55 -23.50 6.33 8.03
N ASN A 56 -23.01 6.57 6.82
CA ASN A 56 -23.70 7.45 5.86
C ASN A 56 -25.07 6.89 5.48
N ILE A 57 -25.16 5.59 5.25
CA ILE A 57 -26.41 4.95 4.86
C ILE A 57 -27.47 5.09 5.96
N ARG A 58 -27.04 5.03 7.21
CA ARG A 58 -27.97 5.16 8.35
C ARG A 58 -28.39 6.59 8.62
N GLY A 59 -27.84 7.56 7.90
CA GLY A 59 -28.16 8.96 8.10
C GLY A 59 -27.74 9.50 9.44
N GLN A 60 -26.60 9.09 9.92
CA GLN A 60 -26.10 9.48 11.23
C GLN A 60 -25.71 10.95 11.28
N THR A 61 -25.59 11.45 12.49
CA THR A 61 -25.27 12.86 12.72
C THR A 61 -23.85 13.19 12.23
N SER A 62 -23.57 14.49 12.09
CA SER A 62 -22.26 14.92 11.66
C SER A 62 -21.16 14.50 12.63
N ALA A 63 -21.46 14.39 13.92
CA ALA A 63 -20.48 13.92 14.90
C ALA A 63 -20.07 12.47 14.63
N ASP A 64 -21.05 11.62 14.38
CA ASP A 64 -20.80 10.22 14.05
C ASP A 64 -20.07 10.10 12.72
N GLY A 65 -20.41 10.95 11.74
CA GLY A 65 -19.72 10.99 10.48
C GLY A 65 -18.24 11.34 10.63
N LYS A 66 -17.92 12.29 11.50
CA LYS A 66 -16.56 12.67 11.78
C LYS A 66 -15.76 11.53 12.45
N MET A 67 -16.38 10.85 13.40
CA MET A 67 -15.74 9.70 14.06
C MET A 67 -15.44 8.59 13.07
N ASN A 68 -16.34 8.33 12.15
CA ASN A 68 -16.13 7.27 11.15
C ASN A 68 -15.12 7.67 10.09
N LEU A 69 -15.04 8.96 9.75
CA LEU A 69 -14.00 9.45 8.87
C LEU A 69 -12.63 9.29 9.49
N ALA A 70 -12.50 9.63 10.79
CA ALA A 70 -11.25 9.45 11.51
C ALA A 70 -10.83 7.98 11.54
N LYS A 71 -11.79 7.08 11.74
CA LYS A 71 -11.51 5.64 11.74
C LYS A 71 -11.09 5.14 10.37
N MET A 72 -11.70 5.66 9.32
CA MET A 72 -11.32 5.35 7.95
C MET A 72 -9.86 5.76 7.70
N GLN A 73 -9.48 6.96 8.12
CA GLN A 73 -8.12 7.45 7.98
C GLN A 73 -7.13 6.62 8.79
N GLU A 74 -7.52 6.21 10.01
CA GLU A 74 -6.70 5.35 10.84
C GLU A 74 -6.41 4.02 10.14
N LYS A 75 -7.43 3.43 9.54
CA LYS A 75 -7.25 2.17 8.80
C LYS A 75 -6.40 2.34 7.56
N GLN A 76 -6.54 3.44 6.84
CA GLN A 76 -5.69 3.73 5.69
C GLN A 76 -4.22 3.85 6.10
N ASN A 77 -3.96 4.55 7.19
CA ASN A 77 -2.60 4.69 7.70
C ASN A 77 -2.04 3.34 8.16
N GLU A 78 -2.85 2.55 8.86
CA GLU A 78 -2.47 1.21 9.29
C GLU A 78 -2.05 0.35 8.10
N ALA A 79 -2.84 0.40 7.02
CA ALA A 79 -2.55 -0.33 5.79
C ALA A 79 -1.23 0.11 5.18
N ARG A 80 -1.00 1.41 5.11
CA ARG A 80 0.24 1.96 4.55
C ARG A 80 1.47 1.56 5.34
N TYR A 81 1.40 1.68 6.67
CA TYR A 81 2.52 1.29 7.53
C TYR A 81 2.82 -0.20 7.39
N LEU A 82 1.79 -1.03 7.34
CA LEU A 82 1.97 -2.47 7.19
C LEU A 82 2.60 -2.81 5.84
N ALA A 83 2.14 -2.19 4.78
CA ALA A 83 2.69 -2.41 3.44
C ALA A 83 4.18 -2.06 3.39
N ILE A 84 4.54 -0.91 3.94
CA ILE A 84 5.93 -0.47 3.99
C ILE A 84 6.76 -1.43 4.84
N HIS A 85 6.23 -1.82 5.99
CA HIS A 85 6.94 -2.74 6.90
C HIS A 85 7.26 -4.06 6.20
N LYS A 86 6.31 -4.61 5.46
CA LYS A 86 6.54 -5.86 4.74
C LYS A 86 7.58 -5.70 3.63
N SER A 87 7.54 -4.57 2.92
CA SER A 87 8.39 -4.35 1.75
C SER A 87 9.81 -3.95 2.10
N ILE A 88 9.97 -3.09 3.09
CA ILE A 88 11.28 -2.54 3.47
C ILE A 88 12.13 -3.57 4.24
N ASN A 89 11.49 -4.53 4.89
CA ASN A 89 12.18 -5.59 5.59
C ASN A 89 12.51 -6.71 4.62
N ASN A 90 13.68 -6.64 4.03
CA ASN A 90 14.18 -7.62 3.07
C ASN A 90 15.67 -7.82 3.32
N ASP A 91 16.29 -8.72 2.58
CA ASP A 91 17.68 -9.10 2.80
C ASP A 91 18.71 -8.09 2.30
N LYS A 92 18.26 -7.00 1.66
CA LYS A 92 19.14 -5.98 1.10
C LYS A 92 19.31 -4.75 1.95
N GLY A 93 18.37 -4.49 2.87
CA GLY A 93 18.40 -3.29 3.69
C GLY A 93 18.39 -3.58 5.19
N ASP A 94 18.27 -2.52 5.95
CA ASP A 94 18.18 -2.61 7.40
C ASP A 94 16.83 -3.15 7.83
N GLU A 95 16.77 -3.71 9.03
CA GLU A 95 15.52 -4.14 9.61
C GLU A 95 14.80 -2.95 10.24
N TRP A 96 13.53 -2.80 9.94
CA TRP A 96 12.69 -1.72 10.45
C TRP A 96 11.56 -2.27 11.31
N THR A 97 11.31 -1.60 12.43
CA THR A 97 10.11 -1.88 13.23
C THR A 97 8.97 -1.03 12.71
N LEU A 98 7.74 -1.45 13.02
CA LEU A 98 6.56 -0.68 12.65
C LEU A 98 6.60 0.72 13.27
N GLU A 99 7.07 0.82 14.50
CA GLU A 99 7.18 2.11 15.20
C GLU A 99 8.13 3.06 14.50
N GLU A 100 9.24 2.54 13.99
CA GLU A 100 10.20 3.34 13.23
C GLU A 100 9.59 3.88 11.94
N ILE A 101 8.79 3.07 11.27
CA ILE A 101 8.09 3.50 10.05
C ILE A 101 7.12 4.61 10.37
N GLN A 102 6.43 4.54 11.50
CA GLN A 102 5.48 5.56 11.92
C GLN A 102 6.14 6.90 12.22
N GLN A 103 7.45 6.92 12.43
CA GLN A 103 8.20 8.16 12.66
C GLN A 103 8.58 8.88 11.38
N LEU A 104 8.38 8.27 10.22
CA LEU A 104 8.69 8.90 8.94
C LEU A 104 7.73 10.06 8.66
N PRO A 105 8.20 11.10 7.94
CA PRO A 105 7.29 12.16 7.51
C PRO A 105 6.14 11.61 6.67
N ALA A 106 4.98 12.24 6.76
CA ALA A 106 3.78 11.76 6.08
C ALA A 106 3.94 11.68 4.56
N ASP A 107 4.64 12.65 3.96
CA ASP A 107 4.89 12.64 2.51
C ASP A 107 5.81 11.49 2.12
N ALA A 108 6.79 11.15 2.96
CA ALA A 108 7.65 10.00 2.71
C ALA A 108 6.86 8.69 2.79
N VAL A 109 5.98 8.57 3.78
CA VAL A 109 5.12 7.38 3.91
C VAL A 109 4.27 7.19 2.66
N THR A 110 3.65 8.25 2.19
CA THR A 110 2.82 8.20 0.98
C THR A 110 3.65 7.79 -0.23
N GLU A 111 4.80 8.39 -0.41
CA GLU A 111 5.65 8.07 -1.56
C GLU A 111 6.14 6.62 -1.52
N ILE A 112 6.62 6.17 -0.37
CA ILE A 112 7.10 4.79 -0.23
C ILE A 112 5.96 3.80 -0.49
N TYR A 113 4.79 4.07 0.09
CA TYR A 113 3.63 3.20 -0.11
C TYR A 113 3.26 3.10 -1.59
N ASP A 114 3.24 4.22 -2.30
CA ASP A 114 2.91 4.23 -3.72
C ASP A 114 3.89 3.37 -4.52
N HIS A 115 5.18 3.48 -4.21
CA HIS A 115 6.19 2.65 -4.87
C HIS A 115 6.02 1.17 -4.54
N VAL A 116 5.71 0.85 -3.28
CA VAL A 116 5.49 -0.55 -2.88
C VAL A 116 4.34 -1.15 -3.68
N MET A 117 3.22 -0.44 -3.78
CA MET A 117 2.07 -0.94 -4.53
C MET A 117 2.36 -1.04 -6.02
N LYS A 118 3.12 -0.09 -6.56
CA LYS A 118 3.49 -0.10 -7.97
C LYS A 118 4.36 -1.31 -8.32
N ILE A 119 5.41 -1.57 -7.55
CA ILE A 119 6.28 -2.71 -7.84
C ILE A 119 5.60 -4.05 -7.54
N SER A 120 4.54 -4.02 -6.72
CA SER A 120 3.73 -5.20 -6.43
C SER A 120 2.65 -5.46 -7.46
N GLY A 121 2.53 -4.59 -8.47
CA GLY A 121 1.53 -4.74 -9.52
C GLY A 121 0.11 -4.38 -9.08
N ALA A 122 -0.04 -3.64 -7.99
CA ALA A 122 -1.34 -3.34 -7.40
C ALA A 122 -1.74 -1.87 -7.52
N GLU A 123 -0.90 -1.05 -8.15
CA GLU A 123 -1.19 0.37 -8.28
C GLU A 123 -2.37 0.61 -9.21
N VAL A 124 -3.33 1.42 -8.73
CA VAL A 124 -4.42 1.94 -9.57
C VAL A 124 -4.34 3.46 -9.47
N THR A 125 -3.97 4.10 -10.56
CA THR A 125 -3.80 5.54 -10.59
C THR A 125 -4.97 6.21 -11.29
N THR A 126 -5.11 7.51 -11.09
CA THR A 126 -6.10 8.31 -11.81
C THR A 126 -5.86 8.25 -13.32
N ALA A 127 -4.59 8.20 -13.72
CA ALA A 127 -4.23 8.08 -15.13
C ALA A 127 -4.75 6.79 -15.73
N ASP A 128 -4.65 5.67 -15.01
CA ASP A 128 -5.14 4.38 -15.46
C ASP A 128 -6.65 4.42 -15.64
N VAL A 129 -7.35 5.02 -14.68
CA VAL A 129 -8.80 5.17 -14.77
C VAL A 129 -9.19 6.02 -15.98
N LYS A 130 -8.46 7.08 -16.24
CA LYS A 130 -8.74 7.95 -17.39
C LYS A 130 -8.53 7.26 -18.73
N GLN A 131 -7.66 6.28 -18.79
CA GLN A 131 -7.38 5.58 -20.05
C GLN A 131 -8.51 4.68 -20.47
N PHE A 132 -9.27 4.14 -19.53
CA PHE A 132 -10.35 3.22 -19.88
C PHE A 132 -11.44 3.84 -20.73
N PRO A 133 -11.98 4.99 -20.38
CA PRO A 133 -13.08 5.53 -21.17
C PRO A 133 -12.66 6.16 -22.50
N ALA A 134 -11.40 6.17 -22.80
CA ALA A 134 -10.92 6.71 -24.06
C ALA A 134 -11.32 5.87 -25.28
N ASP A 135 -11.85 4.73 -25.06
CA ASP A 135 -12.25 3.79 -26.14
C ASP A 135 -13.63 4.08 -26.72
#